data_e23beb1df4ce2e2f865e6e1174d16b97
#
_entry.id   e23beb1df4ce2e2f865e6e1174d16b97
#
_cell.length_a   1.000
_cell.length_b   1.000
_cell.length_c   1.000
_cell.angle_alpha   90.00
_cell.angle_beta   90.00
_cell.angle_gamma   90.00
#
_symmetry.space_group_name_H-M   'P 1'
#
loop_
_entity.id
_entity.type
_entity.pdbx_description
1 polymer ?
#
loop_
_entity_poly.entity_id
_entity_poly.type
_entity_poly.pdbx_seq_one_letter_code
_entity_poly.pdbx_strand_id
1 'polypeptide(L)'
;MDYEVKDGHLTLRRTREEREPLLKRLARVEGQVRGLTQMVEADRHCLDAVQQINAISSALRELALLMISEHLEAALDAAAKTRDGHELMQEMITVLRAAMRQASSGPGS
;
A
#
# COMPACT_ATOMS: atom_id res chain seq x y z
N MET A 1 -3.04 1.08 -17.71
CA MET A 1 -3.68 1.71 -16.54
C MET A 1 -3.90 3.18 -16.82
N ASP A 2 -5.11 3.66 -16.64
CA ASP A 2 -5.47 5.05 -16.87
C ASP A 2 -5.26 5.89 -15.61
N TYR A 3 -5.04 7.20 -15.79
CA TYR A 3 -4.84 8.10 -14.67
C TYR A 3 -5.38 9.49 -14.99
N GLU A 4 -5.63 10.27 -13.95
CA GLU A 4 -6.06 11.66 -14.05
C GLU A 4 -5.15 12.52 -13.18
N VAL A 5 -4.72 13.67 -13.73
CA VAL A 5 -3.95 14.65 -12.96
C VAL A 5 -4.84 15.87 -12.75
N LYS A 6 -5.04 16.22 -11.47
CA LYS A 6 -5.86 17.37 -11.10
C LYS A 6 -5.23 18.07 -9.90
N ASP A 7 -4.99 19.38 -10.02
CA ASP A 7 -4.41 20.22 -8.97
C ASP A 7 -3.09 19.64 -8.42
N GLY A 8 -2.23 19.12 -9.32
CA GLY A 8 -0.95 18.53 -8.94
C GLY A 8 -1.04 17.14 -8.31
N HIS A 9 -2.23 16.55 -8.28
CA HIS A 9 -2.45 15.21 -7.75
C HIS A 9 -2.79 14.24 -8.85
N LEU A 10 -2.16 13.06 -8.79
CA LEU A 10 -2.40 11.99 -9.74
C LEU A 10 -3.29 10.93 -9.10
N THR A 11 -4.40 10.61 -9.78
CA THR A 11 -5.32 9.57 -9.35
C THR A 11 -5.34 8.46 -10.40
N LEU A 12 -5.04 7.23 -9.97
CA LEU A 12 -5.11 6.07 -10.86
C LEU A 12 -6.55 5.60 -11.02
N ARG A 13 -6.91 5.30 -12.25
CA ARG A 13 -8.20 4.67 -12.57
C ARG A 13 -7.90 3.26 -13.02
N ARG A 14 -8.09 2.32 -12.13
CA ARG A 14 -7.86 0.91 -12.43
C ARG A 14 -9.10 0.31 -13.04
N THR A 15 -8.92 -0.51 -14.05
CA THR A 15 -10.01 -1.37 -14.55
C THR A 15 -10.33 -2.42 -13.48
N ARG A 16 -11.43 -3.14 -13.66
CA ARG A 16 -11.80 -4.23 -12.76
C ARG A 16 -10.68 -5.27 -12.71
N GLU A 17 -10.12 -5.61 -13.86
CA GLU A 17 -9.02 -6.59 -13.94
C GLU A 17 -7.76 -6.10 -13.23
N GLU A 18 -7.46 -4.81 -13.34
CA GLU A 18 -6.30 -4.22 -12.68
C GLU A 18 -6.47 -4.15 -11.16
N ARG A 19 -7.70 -3.99 -10.67
CA ARG A 19 -8.00 -3.97 -9.24
C ARG A 19 -7.92 -5.36 -8.60
N GLU A 20 -8.21 -6.38 -9.37
CA GLU A 20 -8.37 -7.74 -8.83
C GLU A 20 -7.17 -8.23 -8.02
N PRO A 21 -5.91 -8.08 -8.47
CA PRO A 21 -4.76 -8.50 -7.65
C PRO A 21 -4.69 -7.79 -6.29
N LEU A 22 -5.04 -6.50 -6.25
CA LEU A 22 -5.04 -5.73 -5.00
C LEU A 22 -6.15 -6.22 -4.08
N LEU A 23 -7.34 -6.45 -4.63
CA LEU A 23 -8.49 -6.92 -3.85
C LEU A 23 -8.26 -8.33 -3.30
N LYS A 24 -7.60 -9.20 -4.05
CA LYS A 24 -7.23 -10.54 -3.58
C LYS A 24 -6.26 -10.48 -2.41
N ARG A 25 -5.28 -9.58 -2.46
CA ARG A 25 -4.34 -9.36 -1.36
C ARG A 25 -5.06 -8.88 -0.11
N LEU A 26 -6.00 -7.93 -0.28
CA LEU A 26 -6.79 -7.40 0.82
C LEU A 26 -7.71 -8.48 1.42
N ALA A 27 -8.32 -9.32 0.60
CA ALA A 27 -9.14 -10.42 1.08
C ALA A 27 -8.31 -11.42 1.91
N ARG A 28 -7.07 -11.68 1.51
CA ARG A 28 -6.14 -12.50 2.28
C ARG A 28 -5.84 -11.88 3.65
N VAL A 29 -5.59 -10.57 3.68
CA VAL A 29 -5.34 -9.85 4.93
C VAL A 29 -6.56 -9.90 5.84
N GLU A 30 -7.77 -9.72 5.29
CA GLU A 30 -9.00 -9.85 6.07
C GLU A 30 -9.09 -11.22 6.74
N GLY A 31 -8.75 -12.28 6.01
CA GLY A 31 -8.73 -13.64 6.56
C GLY A 31 -7.69 -13.80 7.66
N GLN A 32 -6.53 -13.19 7.50
CA GLN A 32 -5.48 -13.22 8.52
C GLN A 32 -5.91 -12.46 9.78
N VAL A 33 -6.63 -11.34 9.63
CA VAL A 33 -7.17 -10.59 10.78
C VAL A 33 -8.23 -11.41 11.50
N ARG A 34 -9.11 -12.11 10.78
CA ARG A 34 -10.08 -13.01 11.40
C ARG A 34 -9.38 -14.14 12.16
N GLY A 35 -8.30 -14.68 11.60
CA GLY A 35 -7.48 -15.68 12.29
C GLY A 35 -6.88 -15.15 13.58
N LEU A 36 -6.40 -13.90 13.57
CA LEU A 36 -5.88 -13.24 14.76
C LEU A 36 -6.96 -13.08 15.83
N THR A 37 -8.17 -12.68 15.43
CA THR A 37 -9.30 -12.55 16.33
C THR A 37 -9.61 -13.88 17.03
N GLN A 38 -9.60 -14.98 16.27
CA GLN A 38 -9.81 -16.32 16.82
C GLN A 38 -8.71 -16.71 17.81
N MET A 39 -7.46 -16.35 17.53
CA MET A 39 -6.34 -16.61 18.44
C MET A 39 -6.52 -15.88 19.76
N VAL A 40 -6.96 -14.63 19.73
CA VAL A 40 -7.22 -13.83 20.94
C VAL A 40 -8.38 -14.44 21.72
N GLU A 41 -9.47 -14.80 21.05
CA GLU A 41 -10.64 -15.41 21.70
C GLU A 41 -10.32 -16.75 22.33
N ALA A 42 -9.41 -17.51 21.74
CA ALA A 42 -9.00 -18.83 22.21
C ALA A 42 -7.83 -18.79 23.19
N ASP A 43 -7.40 -17.60 23.60
CA ASP A 43 -6.25 -17.41 24.49
C ASP A 43 -4.99 -18.13 24.00
N ARG A 44 -4.76 -18.06 22.69
CA ARG A 44 -3.56 -18.67 22.08
C ARG A 44 -2.30 -18.01 22.64
N HIS A 45 -1.20 -18.75 22.59
CA HIS A 45 0.09 -18.28 23.06
C HIS A 45 0.43 -16.93 22.42
N CYS A 46 0.93 -15.99 23.24
CA CYS A 46 1.25 -14.63 22.79
C CYS A 46 2.15 -14.59 21.57
N LEU A 47 3.15 -15.46 21.50
CA LEU A 47 4.06 -15.51 20.36
C LEU A 47 3.33 -15.82 19.04
N ASP A 48 2.34 -16.73 19.07
CA ASP A 48 1.56 -17.07 17.90
C ASP A 48 0.79 -15.84 17.37
N ALA A 49 0.18 -15.09 18.29
CA ALA A 49 -0.55 -13.87 17.94
C ALA A 49 0.39 -12.80 17.36
N VAL A 50 1.57 -12.62 17.96
CA VAL A 50 2.57 -11.66 17.49
C VAL A 50 3.08 -12.04 16.09
N GLN A 51 3.32 -13.33 15.85
CA GLN A 51 3.75 -13.81 14.53
C GLN A 51 2.67 -13.53 13.48
N GLN A 52 1.40 -13.70 13.84
CA GLN A 52 0.28 -13.39 12.96
C GLN A 52 0.22 -11.89 12.64
N ILE A 53 0.42 -11.04 13.65
CA ILE A 53 0.47 -9.59 13.47
C ILE A 53 1.61 -9.22 12.51
N ASN A 54 2.77 -9.81 12.67
CA ASN A 54 3.91 -9.54 11.80
C ASN A 54 3.63 -9.97 10.35
N ALA A 55 2.95 -11.08 10.16
CA ALA A 55 2.55 -11.54 8.83
C ALA A 55 1.56 -10.57 8.17
N ILE A 56 0.59 -10.08 8.93
CA ILE A 56 -0.39 -9.08 8.45
C ILE A 56 0.34 -7.79 8.07
N SER A 57 1.23 -7.31 8.92
CA SER A 57 2.01 -6.10 8.67
C SER A 57 2.86 -6.22 7.41
N SER A 58 3.51 -7.36 7.20
CA SER A 58 4.32 -7.62 6.00
C SER A 58 3.45 -7.62 4.74
N ALA A 59 2.28 -8.26 4.80
CA ALA A 59 1.35 -8.31 3.66
C ALA A 59 0.86 -6.91 3.28
N LEU A 60 0.54 -6.08 4.27
CA LEU A 60 0.11 -4.70 4.02
C LEU A 60 1.24 -3.85 3.45
N ARG A 61 2.47 -4.05 3.91
CA ARG A 61 3.64 -3.34 3.42
C ARG A 61 3.92 -3.69 1.96
N GLU A 62 3.82 -4.96 1.59
CA GLU A 62 3.95 -5.40 0.20
C GLU A 62 2.88 -4.78 -0.70
N LEU A 63 1.64 -4.71 -0.20
CA LEU A 63 0.56 -4.06 -0.93
C LEU A 63 0.85 -2.57 -1.14
N ALA A 64 1.34 -1.88 -0.12
CA ALA A 64 1.71 -0.47 -0.23
C ALA A 64 2.80 -0.27 -1.28
N LEU A 65 3.83 -1.12 -1.30
CA LEU A 65 4.90 -1.03 -2.29
C LEU A 65 4.40 -1.25 -3.71
N LEU A 66 3.48 -2.19 -3.89
CA LEU A 66 2.86 -2.43 -5.20
C LEU A 66 2.08 -1.20 -5.67
N MET A 67 1.27 -0.60 -4.79
CA MET A 67 0.50 0.60 -5.12
C MET A 67 1.40 1.79 -5.43
N ILE A 68 2.48 1.96 -4.66
CA ILE A 68 3.46 3.02 -4.90
C ILE A 68 4.15 2.82 -6.26
N SER A 69 4.51 1.59 -6.61
CA SER A 69 5.11 1.29 -7.91
C SER A 69 4.20 1.66 -9.07
N GLU A 70 2.91 1.34 -8.97
CA GLU A 70 1.92 1.71 -9.98
C GLU A 70 1.80 3.22 -10.10
N HIS A 71 1.74 3.91 -8.96
CA HIS A 71 1.65 5.36 -8.92
C HIS A 71 2.90 6.02 -9.54
N LEU A 72 4.07 5.49 -9.23
CA LEU A 72 5.34 5.98 -9.79
C LEU A 72 5.38 5.85 -11.31
N GLU A 73 4.98 4.71 -11.84
CA GLU A 73 4.92 4.51 -13.29
C GLU A 73 4.01 5.54 -13.97
N ALA A 74 2.82 5.74 -13.40
CA ALA A 74 1.86 6.71 -13.93
C ALA A 74 2.39 8.14 -13.81
N ALA A 75 3.03 8.47 -12.69
CA ALA A 75 3.61 9.80 -12.48
C ALA A 75 4.74 10.10 -13.46
N LEU A 76 5.59 9.13 -13.75
CA LEU A 76 6.66 9.28 -14.74
C LEU A 76 6.10 9.49 -16.15
N ASP A 77 5.06 8.72 -16.50
CA ASP A 77 4.38 8.87 -17.78
C ASP A 77 3.75 10.26 -17.92
N ALA A 78 3.05 10.70 -16.88
CA ALA A 78 2.41 12.02 -16.86
C ALA A 78 3.45 13.15 -16.92
N ALA A 79 4.55 13.04 -16.18
CA ALA A 79 5.61 14.03 -16.16
C ALA A 79 6.26 14.20 -17.54
N ALA A 80 6.35 13.11 -18.33
CA ALA A 80 6.90 13.15 -19.67
C ALA A 80 5.96 13.84 -20.66
N LYS A 81 4.66 13.90 -20.37
CA LYS A 81 3.63 14.41 -21.28
C LYS A 81 3.10 15.80 -20.94
N THR A 82 3.34 16.27 -19.72
CA THR A 82 2.73 17.52 -19.23
C THR A 82 3.77 18.46 -18.66
N ARG A 83 3.39 19.75 -18.49
CA ARG A 83 4.23 20.77 -17.87
C ARG A 83 4.23 20.68 -16.35
N ASP A 84 3.36 19.85 -15.78
CA ASP A 84 3.18 19.72 -14.32
C ASP A 84 4.09 18.66 -13.71
N GLY A 85 5.15 18.27 -14.41
CA GLY A 85 6.08 17.25 -13.96
C GLY A 85 6.71 17.55 -12.60
N HIS A 86 6.99 18.82 -12.32
CA HIS A 86 7.57 19.23 -11.03
C HIS A 86 6.59 18.95 -9.86
N GLU A 87 5.33 19.30 -10.02
CA GLU A 87 4.31 19.05 -8.98
C GLU A 87 4.11 17.57 -8.74
N LEU A 88 4.10 16.78 -9.80
CA LEU A 88 3.98 15.32 -9.70
C LEU A 88 5.18 14.70 -8.98
N MET A 89 6.39 15.21 -9.23
CA MET A 89 7.58 14.78 -8.51
C MET A 89 7.48 15.10 -7.02
N GLN A 90 6.94 16.27 -6.65
CA GLN A 90 6.74 16.64 -5.25
C GLN A 90 5.73 15.71 -4.58
N GLU A 91 4.65 15.36 -5.28
CA GLU A 91 3.68 14.38 -4.79
C GLU A 91 4.34 13.02 -4.54
N MET A 92 5.16 12.56 -5.47
CA MET A 92 5.88 11.29 -5.31
C MET A 92 6.80 11.29 -4.11
N ILE A 93 7.52 12.39 -3.89
CA ILE A 93 8.39 12.54 -2.72
C ILE A 93 7.55 12.42 -1.45
N THR A 94 6.39 13.05 -1.41
CA THR A 94 5.48 13.00 -0.26
C THR A 94 5.01 11.56 0.00
N VAL A 95 4.62 10.83 -1.05
CA VAL A 95 4.19 9.43 -0.94
C VAL A 95 5.33 8.54 -0.43
N LEU A 96 6.53 8.71 -1.00
CA LEU A 96 7.69 7.94 -0.58
C LEU A 96 8.08 8.20 0.87
N ARG A 97 8.04 9.47 1.31
CA ARG A 97 8.31 9.82 2.70
C ARG A 97 7.30 9.19 3.65
N ALA A 98 6.03 9.18 3.27
CA ALA A 98 4.99 8.53 4.08
C ALA A 98 5.25 7.03 4.21
N ALA A 99 5.61 6.36 3.13
CA ALA A 99 5.95 4.94 3.14
C ALA A 99 7.18 4.66 4.00
N MET A 100 8.21 5.51 3.91
CA MET A 100 9.44 5.37 4.70
C MET A 100 9.18 5.58 6.19
N ARG A 101 8.32 6.53 6.56
CA ARG A 101 7.94 6.75 7.96
C ARG A 101 7.27 5.51 8.55
N GLN A 102 6.38 4.87 7.82
CA GLN A 102 5.74 3.63 8.26
C GLN A 102 6.75 2.51 8.44
N ALA A 103 7.72 2.40 7.54
CA ALA A 103 8.77 1.40 7.63
C ALA A 103 9.67 1.63 8.84
N SER A 104 9.96 2.90 9.20
CA SER A 104 10.82 3.26 10.32
C SER A 104 10.09 3.25 11.67
N SER A 105 8.75 3.26 11.68
CA SER A 105 7.93 3.22 12.89
C SER A 105 7.51 1.80 13.28
N GLY A 106 8.26 0.80 12.84
CA GLY A 106 8.01 -0.60 13.19
C GLY A 106 8.25 -0.90 14.67
N PRO A 107 7.89 -2.11 15.13
CA PRO A 107 8.09 -2.52 16.52
C PRO A 107 9.55 -2.39 16.92
N GLY A 108 9.84 -1.73 18.02
CA GLY A 108 11.17 -1.53 18.51
C GLY A 108 11.79 -0.17 18.22
N SER A 109 11.09 0.68 17.51
CA SER A 109 11.50 2.06 17.27
C SER A 109 10.99 3.00 18.35
#